data_57d6fc479b2ae3608ba726ca483ac17a
#
_entry.id   57d6fc479b2ae3608ba726ca483ac17a
#
_cell.length_a   1.000
_cell.length_b   1.000
_cell.length_c   1.000
_cell.angle_alpha   90.00
_cell.angle_beta   90.00
_cell.angle_gamma   90.00
#
_symmetry.space_group_name_H-M   'P 1'
#
loop_
_entity.id
_entity.type
_entity.pdbx_description
1 polymer ?
#
loop_
_entity_poly.entity_id
_entity_poly.type
_entity_poly.pdbx_seq_one_letter_code
_entity_poly.pdbx_strand_id
1 'polypeptide(L)'
;MGTPTDETDERGLMSTSPAPRGTYRAEDGTPVEFADALKVWTRIAYERLQQVATHYNGLITYKELAQHVQRESGIHTSSTPANMVGKILELCAVQAATAGDPPLTSLCLKTDGTVGTAYWRTPIAEGLTMPELVGEPDVEADAAEHRLMCYRAYATDLPESGGVARIPEQVIVRRERADRAAERTRAAKRDDEPQPVCPSCFTQLPASGVCWQCD
;
A
#
# COMPACT_ATOMS: atom_id res chain seq x y z
N MET A 1 -4.91 73.19 -9.95
CA MET A 1 -4.94 72.27 -11.11
C MET A 1 -3.84 71.23 -10.88
N GLY A 2 -4.20 70.14 -10.31
CA GLY A 2 -3.31 68.98 -10.03
C GLY A 2 -3.88 67.81 -10.78
N THR A 3 -3.09 67.27 -11.68
CA THR A 3 -3.36 66.02 -12.42
C THR A 3 -3.11 64.83 -11.54
N PRO A 4 -4.00 63.83 -11.52
CA PRO A 4 -3.70 62.57 -10.84
C PRO A 4 -2.80 61.72 -11.73
N THR A 5 -1.70 61.22 -11.16
CA THR A 5 -0.82 60.21 -11.73
C THR A 5 -1.51 58.85 -11.64
N ASP A 6 -1.67 58.28 -12.81
CA ASP A 6 -2.17 56.91 -13.06
C ASP A 6 -1.14 55.89 -12.54
N GLU A 7 -1.44 55.23 -11.42
CA GLU A 7 -0.69 54.09 -10.88
C GLU A 7 -1.21 52.81 -11.54
N THR A 8 -0.56 52.42 -12.64
CA THR A 8 -0.76 51.12 -13.31
C THR A 8 -0.37 50.02 -12.36
N ASP A 9 -1.38 49.33 -11.80
CA ASP A 9 -1.29 48.10 -11.02
C ASP A 9 -0.78 46.95 -11.94
N GLU A 10 0.52 46.75 -11.96
CA GLU A 10 1.16 45.54 -12.53
C GLU A 10 0.92 44.34 -11.64
N ARG A 11 -0.31 43.81 -11.64
CA ARG A 11 -0.58 42.47 -11.14
C ARG A 11 0.03 41.48 -12.11
N GLY A 12 1.22 40.98 -11.72
CA GLY A 12 1.91 39.88 -12.39
C GLY A 12 0.99 38.68 -12.54
N LEU A 13 0.45 38.47 -13.73
CA LEU A 13 -0.18 37.23 -14.13
C LEU A 13 0.90 36.12 -14.05
N MET A 14 0.89 35.38 -12.95
CA MET A 14 1.58 34.08 -12.91
C MET A 14 0.90 33.20 -13.95
N SER A 15 1.54 33.08 -15.10
CA SER A 15 1.17 32.16 -16.17
C SER A 15 1.32 30.74 -15.64
N THR A 16 0.25 30.16 -15.13
CA THR A 16 0.18 28.75 -14.78
C THR A 16 0.04 27.94 -16.06
N SER A 17 1.13 27.76 -16.79
CA SER A 17 1.16 26.78 -17.87
C SER A 17 0.78 25.42 -17.30
N PRO A 18 -0.13 24.66 -17.95
CA PRO A 18 -0.49 23.33 -17.48
C PRO A 18 0.78 22.46 -17.43
N ALA A 19 0.91 21.68 -16.35
CA ALA A 19 2.05 20.80 -16.19
C ALA A 19 2.21 19.86 -17.41
N PRO A 20 3.44 19.63 -17.88
CA PRO A 20 3.69 18.74 -19.01
C PRO A 20 3.06 17.35 -18.78
N ARG A 21 2.57 16.74 -19.87
CA ARG A 21 2.06 15.36 -19.83
C ARG A 21 3.22 14.37 -19.95
N GLY A 22 3.08 13.20 -19.32
CA GLY A 22 4.11 12.17 -19.37
C GLY A 22 5.17 12.35 -18.30
N THR A 23 6.41 12.03 -18.63
CA THR A 23 7.57 12.15 -17.75
C THR A 23 8.51 13.24 -18.30
N TYR A 24 8.95 14.13 -17.42
CA TYR A 24 9.69 15.34 -17.83
C TYR A 24 10.63 15.81 -16.72
N ARG A 25 11.63 16.59 -17.10
CA ARG A 25 12.49 17.32 -16.14
C ARG A 25 11.74 18.51 -15.56
N ALA A 26 11.80 18.68 -14.26
CA ALA A 26 11.11 19.77 -13.57
C ALA A 26 11.69 21.15 -13.90
N GLU A 27 12.97 21.21 -14.23
CA GLU A 27 13.71 22.44 -14.49
C GLU A 27 13.24 23.15 -15.77
N ASP A 28 13.07 22.40 -16.86
CA ASP A 28 12.84 22.96 -18.19
C ASP A 28 11.66 22.33 -18.96
N GLY A 29 10.99 21.34 -18.35
CA GLY A 29 9.88 20.62 -18.98
C GLY A 29 10.32 19.64 -20.06
N THR A 30 11.62 19.41 -20.26
CA THR A 30 12.13 18.48 -21.27
C THR A 30 11.58 17.07 -21.05
N PRO A 31 10.96 16.43 -22.06
CA PRO A 31 10.49 15.05 -21.96
C PRO A 31 11.62 14.08 -21.64
N VAL A 32 11.34 13.10 -20.80
CA VAL A 32 12.25 12.00 -20.43
C VAL A 32 11.56 10.69 -20.72
N GLU A 33 12.28 9.74 -21.32
CA GLU A 33 11.75 8.39 -21.50
C GLU A 33 11.47 7.75 -20.13
N PHE A 34 10.28 7.17 -19.98
CA PHE A 34 9.85 6.59 -18.70
C PHE A 34 10.79 5.50 -18.22
N ALA A 35 11.35 4.70 -19.14
CA ALA A 35 12.30 3.65 -18.81
C ALA A 35 13.61 4.20 -18.20
N ASP A 36 14.08 5.36 -18.67
CA ASP A 36 15.28 6.00 -18.13
C ASP A 36 15.00 6.69 -16.81
N ALA A 37 13.86 7.36 -16.68
CA ALA A 37 13.41 7.90 -15.41
C ALA A 37 13.27 6.79 -14.35
N LEU A 38 12.73 5.64 -14.74
CA LEU A 38 12.52 4.50 -13.85
C LEU A 38 13.86 3.97 -13.28
N LYS A 39 14.93 3.92 -14.06
CA LYS A 39 16.28 3.53 -13.58
C LYS A 39 16.77 4.48 -12.48
N VAL A 40 16.62 5.79 -12.70
CA VAL A 40 17.05 6.82 -11.76
C VAL A 40 16.20 6.74 -10.48
N TRP A 41 14.88 6.66 -10.61
CA TRP A 41 13.96 6.57 -9.48
C TRP A 41 14.17 5.29 -8.66
N THR A 42 14.47 4.16 -9.31
CA THR A 42 14.73 2.88 -8.62
C THR A 42 15.96 3.00 -7.72
N ARG A 43 17.05 3.56 -8.19
CA ARG A 43 18.25 3.77 -7.38
C ARG A 43 17.96 4.65 -6.15
N ILE A 44 17.29 5.78 -6.36
CA ILE A 44 16.94 6.71 -5.27
C ILE A 44 15.96 6.05 -4.28
N ALA A 45 14.97 5.31 -4.79
CA ALA A 45 14.00 4.61 -3.96
C ALA A 45 14.66 3.53 -3.10
N TYR A 46 15.59 2.78 -3.68
CA TYR A 46 16.34 1.74 -2.96
C TYR A 46 17.13 2.32 -1.78
N GLU A 47 17.90 3.37 -2.03
CA GLU A 47 18.64 4.10 -1.00
C GLU A 47 17.68 4.65 0.08
N ARG A 48 16.51 5.16 -0.33
CA ARG A 48 15.51 5.67 0.60
C ARG A 48 14.90 4.57 1.46
N LEU A 49 14.62 3.40 0.90
CA LEU A 49 14.11 2.25 1.65
C LEU A 49 15.13 1.75 2.69
N GLN A 50 16.41 1.72 2.35
CA GLN A 50 17.48 1.42 3.31
C GLN A 50 17.51 2.46 4.44
N GLN A 51 17.40 3.76 4.13
CA GLN A 51 17.30 4.82 5.15
C GLN A 51 16.08 4.65 6.05
N VAL A 52 14.91 4.30 5.49
CA VAL A 52 13.69 4.02 6.28
C VAL A 52 13.94 2.85 7.24
N ALA A 53 14.63 1.82 6.79
CA ALA A 53 14.97 0.65 7.59
C ALA A 53 15.90 0.94 8.77
N THR A 54 16.64 2.06 8.77
CA THR A 54 17.54 2.44 9.89
C THR A 54 16.81 2.78 11.18
N HIS A 55 15.49 2.96 11.12
CA HIS A 55 14.64 3.25 12.28
C HIS A 55 13.67 2.10 12.50
N TYR A 56 13.64 1.57 13.73
CA TYR A 56 12.71 0.51 14.09
C TYR A 56 11.25 0.97 13.95
N ASN A 57 10.44 0.17 13.26
CA ASN A 57 9.10 0.50 12.81
C ASN A 57 8.99 1.67 11.79
N GLY A 58 10.10 2.08 11.19
CA GLY A 58 10.10 3.04 10.10
C GLY A 58 9.33 2.52 8.89
N LEU A 59 8.45 3.34 8.35
CA LEU A 59 7.60 3.02 7.19
C LEU A 59 7.57 4.22 6.25
N ILE A 60 7.28 3.98 5.00
CA ILE A 60 7.07 5.03 4.00
C ILE A 60 5.84 4.70 3.17
N THR A 61 5.07 5.71 2.78
CA THR A 61 3.92 5.52 1.89
C THR A 61 4.31 5.63 0.42
N TYR A 62 3.50 5.06 -0.47
CA TYR A 62 3.64 5.22 -1.93
C TYR A 62 3.71 6.69 -2.34
N LYS A 63 2.91 7.54 -1.70
CA LYS A 63 2.91 8.99 -1.96
C LYS A 63 4.23 9.63 -1.57
N GLU A 64 4.72 9.36 -0.39
CA GLU A 64 5.99 9.90 0.11
C GLU A 64 7.17 9.42 -0.71
N LEU A 65 7.20 8.12 -1.08
CA LEU A 65 8.26 7.59 -1.93
C LEU A 65 8.24 8.22 -3.33
N ALA A 66 7.06 8.36 -3.95
CA ALA A 66 6.91 9.04 -5.23
C ALA A 66 7.40 10.49 -5.17
N GLN A 67 7.02 11.23 -4.14
CA GLN A 67 7.47 12.61 -3.94
C GLN A 67 8.99 12.70 -3.72
N HIS A 68 9.53 11.77 -2.94
CA HIS A 68 10.97 11.73 -2.67
C HIS A 68 11.77 11.51 -3.96
N VAL A 69 11.46 10.47 -4.73
CA VAL A 69 12.23 10.15 -5.93
C VAL A 69 12.11 11.23 -7.02
N GLN A 70 10.94 11.86 -7.14
CA GLN A 70 10.76 12.97 -8.08
C GLN A 70 11.54 14.21 -7.67
N ARG A 71 11.53 14.55 -6.40
CA ARG A 71 12.29 15.69 -5.86
C ARG A 71 13.79 15.49 -6.01
N GLU A 72 14.32 14.33 -5.60
CA GLU A 72 15.76 14.06 -5.65
C GLU A 72 16.31 13.88 -7.08
N SER A 73 15.48 13.40 -7.99
CA SER A 73 15.88 13.23 -9.39
C SER A 73 15.67 14.48 -10.25
N GLY A 74 14.81 15.38 -9.84
CA GLY A 74 14.29 16.46 -10.70
C GLY A 74 13.47 15.96 -11.88
N ILE A 75 13.12 14.67 -11.93
CA ILE A 75 12.29 14.08 -12.99
C ILE A 75 10.88 13.83 -12.42
N HIS A 76 9.90 14.45 -13.05
CA HIS A 76 8.50 14.37 -12.64
C HIS A 76 7.69 13.54 -13.64
N THR A 77 6.53 13.05 -13.19
CA THR A 77 5.59 12.34 -14.06
C THR A 77 4.15 12.67 -13.72
N SER A 78 3.30 12.68 -14.74
CA SER A 78 1.85 12.76 -14.59
C SER A 78 1.19 11.42 -14.22
N SER A 79 1.95 10.33 -14.17
CA SER A 79 1.47 9.01 -13.72
C SER A 79 1.07 9.05 -12.25
N THR A 80 0.06 8.26 -11.90
CA THR A 80 -0.36 8.15 -10.50
C THR A 80 0.75 7.53 -9.64
N PRO A 81 0.87 7.92 -8.35
CA PRO A 81 1.84 7.32 -7.45
C PRO A 81 1.75 5.79 -7.39
N ALA A 82 0.55 5.21 -7.47
CA ALA A 82 0.36 3.77 -7.46
C ALA A 82 1.04 3.07 -8.66
N ASN A 83 0.87 3.62 -9.86
CA ASN A 83 1.46 3.05 -11.07
C ASN A 83 2.98 3.22 -11.13
N MET A 84 3.46 4.41 -10.77
CA MET A 84 4.88 4.73 -10.76
C MET A 84 5.63 3.90 -9.71
N VAL A 85 5.19 3.97 -8.46
CA VAL A 85 5.87 3.31 -7.34
C VAL A 85 5.78 1.79 -7.44
N GLY A 86 4.67 1.24 -7.95
CA GLY A 86 4.56 -0.19 -8.20
C GLY A 86 5.72 -0.71 -9.07
N LYS A 87 6.01 -0.04 -10.18
CA LYS A 87 7.12 -0.41 -11.08
C LYS A 87 8.50 -0.19 -10.45
N ILE A 88 8.66 0.87 -9.67
CA ILE A 88 9.89 1.12 -8.92
C ILE A 88 10.15 0.00 -7.91
N LEU A 89 9.14 -0.39 -7.15
CA LEU A 89 9.28 -1.44 -6.14
C LEU A 89 9.55 -2.82 -6.75
N GLU A 90 8.99 -3.14 -7.93
CA GLU A 90 9.34 -4.36 -8.66
C GLU A 90 10.86 -4.43 -8.92
N LEU A 91 11.45 -3.34 -9.37
CA LEU A 91 12.90 -3.29 -9.62
C LEU A 91 13.72 -3.23 -8.32
N CYS A 92 13.23 -2.54 -7.29
CA CYS A 92 13.87 -2.55 -5.97
C CYS A 92 13.90 -3.97 -5.37
N ALA A 93 12.86 -4.77 -5.55
CA ALA A 93 12.83 -6.14 -5.07
C ALA A 93 13.87 -7.02 -5.76
N VAL A 94 14.03 -6.89 -7.09
CA VAL A 94 15.08 -7.59 -7.84
C VAL A 94 16.47 -7.15 -7.38
N GLN A 95 16.67 -5.84 -7.17
CA GLN A 95 17.94 -5.30 -6.69
C GLN A 95 18.27 -5.81 -5.28
N ALA A 96 17.31 -5.80 -4.35
CA ALA A 96 17.50 -6.31 -2.99
C ALA A 96 17.89 -7.78 -3.00
N ALA A 97 17.16 -8.60 -3.77
CA ALA A 97 17.45 -10.00 -3.93
C ALA A 97 18.86 -10.26 -4.48
N THR A 98 19.27 -9.49 -5.50
CA THR A 98 20.61 -9.60 -6.09
C THR A 98 21.72 -9.18 -5.11
N ALA A 99 21.44 -8.17 -4.28
CA ALA A 99 22.39 -7.68 -3.27
C ALA A 99 22.44 -8.56 -2.01
N GLY A 100 21.51 -9.50 -1.84
CA GLY A 100 21.36 -10.27 -0.60
C GLY A 100 20.75 -9.47 0.55
N ASP A 101 20.09 -8.36 0.22
CA ASP A 101 19.36 -7.53 1.18
C ASP A 101 18.00 -8.14 1.55
N PRO A 102 17.49 -7.84 2.75
CA PRO A 102 16.13 -8.23 3.11
C PRO A 102 15.08 -7.55 2.21
N PRO A 103 13.83 -8.03 2.21
CA PRO A 103 12.77 -7.50 1.33
C PRO A 103 12.35 -6.07 1.67
N LEU A 104 13.18 -5.08 1.33
CA LEU A 104 13.01 -3.65 1.62
C LEU A 104 11.68 -3.09 1.12
N THR A 105 11.08 -3.70 0.10
CA THR A 105 9.78 -3.28 -0.46
C THR A 105 8.63 -3.45 0.52
N SER A 106 8.78 -4.29 1.56
CA SER A 106 7.82 -4.45 2.64
C SER A 106 7.62 -3.18 3.50
N LEU A 107 8.59 -2.27 3.48
CA LEU A 107 8.56 -1.01 4.20
C LEU A 107 7.67 0.04 3.53
N CYS A 108 7.27 -0.18 2.26
CA CYS A 108 6.50 0.78 1.48
C CYS A 108 5.02 0.38 1.43
N LEU A 109 4.17 1.22 2.00
CA LEU A 109 2.75 0.95 2.17
C LEU A 109 1.89 1.83 1.27
N LYS A 110 0.73 1.31 0.88
CA LYS A 110 -0.35 2.11 0.31
C LYS A 110 -0.98 3.01 1.39
N THR A 111 -1.82 3.93 0.96
CA THR A 111 -2.53 4.85 1.87
C THR A 111 -3.39 4.13 2.91
N ASP A 112 -3.86 2.93 2.61
CA ASP A 112 -4.67 2.10 3.50
C ASP A 112 -3.86 1.24 4.48
N GLY A 113 -2.53 1.43 4.50
CA GLY A 113 -1.60 0.72 5.39
C GLY A 113 -1.20 -0.66 4.90
N THR A 114 -1.70 -1.11 3.75
CA THR A 114 -1.33 -2.42 3.18
C THR A 114 -0.14 -2.34 2.25
N VAL A 115 0.57 -3.45 2.09
CA VAL A 115 1.56 -3.59 1.03
C VAL A 115 0.89 -3.63 -0.35
N GLY A 116 1.60 -3.19 -1.38
CA GLY A 116 1.10 -3.23 -2.75
C GLY A 116 1.35 -4.57 -3.42
N THR A 117 0.70 -4.76 -4.59
CA THR A 117 0.85 -5.98 -5.39
C THR A 117 2.27 -6.24 -5.85
N ALA A 118 3.08 -5.20 -6.04
CA ALA A 118 4.49 -5.31 -6.38
C ALA A 118 5.30 -6.08 -5.31
N TYR A 119 4.90 -5.98 -4.04
CA TYR A 119 5.59 -6.67 -2.94
C TYR A 119 5.52 -8.20 -3.08
N TRP A 120 4.38 -8.78 -3.43
CA TRP A 120 4.18 -10.23 -3.41
C TRP A 120 4.11 -10.88 -4.81
N ARG A 121 4.11 -10.09 -5.89
CA ARG A 121 4.19 -10.59 -7.27
C ARG A 121 5.60 -10.62 -7.83
N THR A 122 6.52 -9.93 -7.20
CA THR A 122 7.91 -9.90 -7.66
C THR A 122 8.56 -11.22 -7.29
N PRO A 123 9.24 -11.91 -8.22
CA PRO A 123 10.06 -13.08 -7.90
C PRO A 123 11.07 -12.65 -6.85
N ILE A 124 10.93 -13.14 -5.64
CA ILE A 124 12.01 -13.09 -4.67
C ILE A 124 13.10 -14.00 -5.24
N ALA A 125 14.37 -13.59 -5.19
CA ALA A 125 15.49 -14.25 -5.86
C ALA A 125 15.41 -15.78 -5.86
N GLU A 126 15.96 -16.40 -6.89
CA GLU A 126 16.10 -17.86 -7.02
C GLU A 126 16.55 -18.49 -5.69
N GLY A 127 15.67 -19.26 -5.05
CA GLY A 127 15.90 -19.89 -3.74
C GLY A 127 15.00 -19.40 -2.61
N LEU A 128 14.34 -18.24 -2.73
CA LEU A 128 13.22 -17.85 -1.88
C LEU A 128 11.92 -18.12 -2.66
N THR A 129 11.58 -19.39 -2.81
CA THR A 129 10.24 -19.79 -3.22
C THR A 129 9.25 -19.16 -2.25
N MET A 130 8.24 -18.44 -2.78
CA MET A 130 7.01 -18.20 -2.03
C MET A 130 6.67 -19.54 -1.37
N PRO A 131 6.50 -19.61 -0.05
CA PRO A 131 6.10 -20.86 0.56
C PRO A 131 4.88 -21.38 -0.19
N GLU A 132 4.88 -22.66 -0.56
CA GLU A 132 3.70 -23.27 -1.17
C GLU A 132 2.54 -22.96 -0.24
N LEU A 133 1.61 -22.15 -0.76
CA LEU A 133 0.54 -21.56 0.02
C LEU A 133 -0.46 -22.64 0.39
N VAL A 134 -0.24 -23.26 1.53
CA VAL A 134 -1.23 -24.10 2.18
C VAL A 134 -2.22 -23.14 2.88
N GLY A 135 -3.25 -22.78 2.16
CA GLY A 135 -4.24 -21.77 2.60
C GLY A 135 -4.06 -20.39 1.93
N GLU A 136 -4.97 -19.47 2.15
CA GLU A 136 -4.79 -18.07 1.72
C GLU A 136 -3.72 -17.41 2.58
N PRO A 137 -2.59 -16.94 1.98
CA PRO A 137 -1.49 -16.36 2.73
C PRO A 137 -1.95 -15.04 3.38
N ASP A 138 -1.60 -14.83 4.62
CA ASP A 138 -1.71 -13.52 5.25
C ASP A 138 -0.55 -12.64 4.81
N VAL A 139 -0.69 -12.03 3.62
CA VAL A 139 0.32 -11.15 3.00
C VAL A 139 0.80 -10.04 3.95
N GLU A 140 -0.06 -9.56 4.85
CA GLU A 140 0.32 -8.51 5.80
C GLU A 140 1.11 -9.06 6.99
N ALA A 141 0.87 -10.31 7.38
CA ALA A 141 1.69 -10.98 8.38
C ALA A 141 3.09 -11.28 7.83
N ASP A 142 3.17 -11.80 6.60
CA ASP A 142 4.45 -12.04 5.92
C ASP A 142 5.23 -10.73 5.73
N ALA A 143 4.54 -9.65 5.34
CA ALA A 143 5.16 -8.33 5.22
C ALA A 143 5.64 -7.79 6.58
N ALA A 144 4.97 -8.11 7.68
CA ALA A 144 5.42 -7.74 9.02
C ALA A 144 6.72 -8.44 9.41
N GLU A 145 6.85 -9.74 9.11
CA GLU A 145 8.10 -10.49 9.32
C GLU A 145 9.23 -9.95 8.44
N HIS A 146 8.96 -9.67 7.17
CA HIS A 146 9.94 -9.08 6.26
C HIS A 146 10.38 -7.69 6.69
N ARG A 147 9.48 -6.85 7.23
CA ARG A 147 9.85 -5.57 7.85
C ARG A 147 10.79 -5.77 9.03
N LEU A 148 10.50 -6.74 9.89
CA LEU A 148 11.38 -7.07 11.00
C LEU A 148 12.77 -7.51 10.53
N MET A 149 12.86 -8.28 9.44
CA MET A 149 14.16 -8.61 8.83
C MET A 149 14.91 -7.35 8.39
N CYS A 150 14.21 -6.39 7.75
CA CYS A 150 14.82 -5.12 7.37
C CYS A 150 15.35 -4.33 8.58
N TYR A 151 14.57 -4.23 9.65
CA TYR A 151 15.00 -3.54 10.86
C TYR A 151 16.17 -4.24 11.54
N ARG A 152 16.22 -5.57 11.58
CA ARG A 152 17.35 -6.33 12.12
C ARG A 152 18.64 -6.13 11.33
N ALA A 153 18.55 -5.86 10.04
CA ALA A 153 19.70 -5.62 9.17
C ALA A 153 20.20 -4.16 9.26
N TYR A 154 19.31 -3.19 9.45
CA TYR A 154 19.63 -1.78 9.25
C TYR A 154 19.37 -0.86 10.46
N ALA A 155 18.44 -1.22 11.36
CA ALA A 155 18.00 -0.29 12.41
C ALA A 155 19.10 -0.06 13.46
N THR A 156 19.27 1.21 13.81
CA THR A 156 20.20 1.64 14.85
C THR A 156 19.56 1.75 16.24
N ASP A 157 18.23 1.72 16.27
CA ASP A 157 17.38 1.85 17.45
C ASP A 157 16.55 0.59 17.72
N LEU A 158 17.05 -0.58 17.24
CA LEU A 158 16.38 -1.85 17.46
C LEU A 158 16.37 -2.21 18.95
N PRO A 159 15.22 -2.63 19.53
CA PRO A 159 15.18 -3.09 20.92
C PRO A 159 16.15 -4.27 21.17
N GLU A 160 16.68 -4.38 22.38
CA GLU A 160 17.60 -5.47 22.79
C GLU A 160 16.98 -6.85 22.59
N SER A 161 15.64 -6.97 22.65
CA SER A 161 14.89 -8.20 22.36
C SER A 161 14.92 -8.62 20.88
N GLY A 162 15.51 -7.82 19.98
CA GLY A 162 15.52 -8.06 18.53
C GLY A 162 14.26 -7.63 17.81
N GLY A 163 13.38 -6.88 18.48
CA GLY A 163 12.14 -6.37 17.91
C GLY A 163 11.05 -7.43 17.68
N VAL A 164 9.87 -6.99 17.28
CA VAL A 164 8.69 -7.83 17.03
C VAL A 164 8.08 -7.44 15.69
N ALA A 165 7.65 -8.43 14.90
CA ALA A 165 6.88 -8.19 13.69
C ALA A 165 5.54 -7.53 14.01
N ARG A 166 5.20 -6.46 13.28
CA ARG A 166 3.97 -5.70 13.53
C ARG A 166 3.21 -5.43 12.23
N ILE A 167 1.94 -5.81 12.25
CA ILE A 167 0.98 -5.39 11.23
C ILE A 167 0.57 -3.94 11.57
N PRO A 168 0.49 -3.02 10.58
CA PRO A 168 0.05 -1.66 10.82
C PRO A 168 -1.35 -1.61 11.43
N GLU A 169 -1.56 -0.76 12.43
CA GLU A 169 -2.83 -0.66 13.17
C GLU A 169 -4.02 -0.41 12.24
N GLN A 170 -3.83 0.40 11.21
CA GLN A 170 -4.86 0.67 10.19
C GLN A 170 -5.38 -0.61 9.52
N VAL A 171 -4.51 -1.59 9.28
CA VAL A 171 -4.86 -2.89 8.70
C VAL A 171 -5.66 -3.71 9.70
N ILE A 172 -5.23 -3.74 10.96
CA ILE A 172 -5.93 -4.47 12.05
C ILE A 172 -7.35 -3.92 12.22
N VAL A 173 -7.49 -2.60 12.37
CA VAL A 173 -8.80 -1.95 12.53
C VAL A 173 -9.71 -2.22 11.34
N ARG A 174 -9.17 -2.24 10.12
CA ARG A 174 -9.95 -2.54 8.93
C ARG A 174 -10.43 -4.00 8.90
N ARG A 175 -9.57 -4.96 9.26
CA ARG A 175 -9.94 -6.39 9.39
C ARG A 175 -11.08 -6.58 10.38
N GLU A 176 -10.96 -6.02 11.57
CA GLU A 176 -12.01 -6.09 12.59
C GLU A 176 -13.35 -5.48 12.14
N ARG A 177 -13.30 -4.39 11.36
CA ARG A 177 -14.52 -3.80 10.77
C ARG A 177 -15.15 -4.70 9.72
N ALA A 178 -14.34 -5.32 8.88
CA ALA A 178 -14.80 -6.25 7.86
C ALA A 178 -15.43 -7.50 8.50
N ASP A 179 -14.79 -8.07 9.51
CA ASP A 179 -15.29 -9.23 10.24
C ASP A 179 -16.64 -8.94 10.92
N ARG A 180 -16.76 -7.80 11.60
CA ARG A 180 -18.04 -7.34 12.20
C ARG A 180 -19.13 -7.13 11.15
N ALA A 181 -18.77 -6.59 9.98
CA ALA A 181 -19.73 -6.41 8.88
C ALA A 181 -20.19 -7.76 8.30
N ALA A 182 -19.26 -8.69 8.10
CA ALA A 182 -19.56 -10.04 7.64
C ALA A 182 -20.43 -10.81 8.62
N GLU A 183 -20.18 -10.69 9.92
CA GLU A 183 -20.99 -11.30 10.97
C GLU A 183 -22.44 -10.76 10.97
N ARG A 184 -22.61 -9.43 10.85
CA ARG A 184 -23.93 -8.80 10.72
C ARG A 184 -24.68 -9.31 9.50
N THR A 185 -23.99 -9.45 8.36
CA THR A 185 -24.59 -9.96 7.11
C THR A 185 -25.01 -11.42 7.28
N ARG A 186 -24.20 -12.25 7.93
CA ARG A 186 -24.52 -13.66 8.22
C ARG A 186 -25.70 -13.77 9.20
N ALA A 187 -25.77 -12.91 10.21
CA ALA A 187 -26.88 -12.87 11.15
C ALA A 187 -28.19 -12.49 10.43
N ALA A 188 -28.17 -11.40 9.67
CA ALA A 188 -29.33 -10.96 8.88
C ALA A 188 -29.83 -12.05 7.91
N LYS A 189 -28.91 -12.76 7.24
CA LYS A 189 -29.27 -13.86 6.34
C LYS A 189 -29.91 -15.03 7.06
N ARG A 190 -29.47 -15.35 8.31
CA ARG A 190 -30.10 -16.40 9.13
C ARG A 190 -31.51 -16.00 9.56
N ASP A 191 -31.73 -14.72 9.90
CA ASP A 191 -33.04 -14.21 10.29
C ASP A 191 -34.04 -14.17 9.13
N ASP A 192 -33.53 -13.99 7.88
CA ASP A 192 -34.33 -13.97 6.64
C ASP A 192 -34.55 -15.38 6.06
N GLU A 193 -33.90 -16.41 6.60
CA GLU A 193 -34.08 -17.80 6.12
C GLU A 193 -35.47 -18.32 6.51
N PRO A 194 -36.30 -18.74 5.54
CA PRO A 194 -37.66 -19.18 5.84
C PRO A 194 -37.62 -20.37 6.81
N GLN A 195 -38.24 -20.20 7.96
CA GLN A 195 -38.30 -21.29 8.94
C GLN A 195 -39.08 -22.46 8.38
N PRO A 196 -38.61 -23.71 8.58
CA PRO A 196 -39.27 -24.87 8.08
C PRO A 196 -40.69 -24.97 8.65
N VAL A 197 -41.64 -25.27 7.81
CA VAL A 197 -43.06 -25.47 8.21
C VAL A 197 -43.43 -26.96 8.17
N CYS A 198 -44.32 -27.36 9.05
CA CYS A 198 -44.85 -28.72 9.07
C CYS A 198 -45.64 -29.00 7.81
N PRO A 199 -45.35 -30.10 7.07
CA PRO A 199 -46.06 -30.42 5.83
C PRO A 199 -47.52 -30.78 6.04
N SER A 200 -47.93 -31.16 7.24
CA SER A 200 -49.30 -31.60 7.55
C SER A 200 -50.20 -30.45 8.04
N CYS A 201 -49.68 -29.53 8.87
CA CYS A 201 -50.50 -28.45 9.45
C CYS A 201 -49.99 -27.04 9.10
N PHE A 202 -48.91 -26.92 8.34
CA PHE A 202 -48.29 -25.67 7.92
C PHE A 202 -47.87 -24.73 9.06
N THR A 203 -47.79 -25.24 10.32
CA THR A 203 -47.28 -24.51 11.46
C THR A 203 -45.74 -24.47 11.39
N GLN A 204 -45.17 -23.36 11.82
CA GLN A 204 -43.72 -23.18 11.90
C GLN A 204 -43.11 -24.23 12.83
N LEU A 205 -42.10 -24.96 12.37
CA LEU A 205 -41.45 -25.98 13.17
C LEU A 205 -40.43 -25.35 14.14
N PRO A 206 -40.37 -25.84 15.40
CA PRO A 206 -39.29 -25.49 16.29
C PRO A 206 -37.93 -26.01 15.79
N ALA A 207 -36.84 -25.56 16.40
CA ALA A 207 -35.47 -25.98 16.04
C ALA A 207 -35.25 -27.51 16.16
N SER A 208 -36.10 -28.21 16.92
CA SER A 208 -36.07 -29.68 17.01
C SER A 208 -36.58 -30.39 15.76
N GLY A 209 -37.25 -29.67 14.85
CA GLY A 209 -37.84 -30.23 13.64
C GLY A 209 -39.13 -31.06 13.84
N VAL A 210 -39.59 -31.21 15.07
CA VAL A 210 -40.80 -32.02 15.43
C VAL A 210 -41.97 -31.09 15.65
N CYS A 211 -43.07 -31.38 14.98
CA CYS A 211 -44.29 -30.58 15.11
C CYS A 211 -45.09 -30.99 16.34
N TRP A 212 -45.21 -30.05 17.28
CA TRP A 212 -45.98 -30.28 18.53
C TRP A 212 -47.50 -30.40 18.35
N GLN A 213 -48.01 -30.06 17.16
CA GLN A 213 -49.45 -30.19 16.84
C GLN A 213 -49.82 -31.47 16.12
N CYS A 214 -48.89 -32.14 15.49
CA CYS A 214 -49.16 -33.30 14.64
C CYS A 214 -48.52 -34.61 15.15
N ASP A 215 -47.73 -34.52 16.22
CA ASP A 215 -47.08 -35.69 16.84
C ASP A 215 -47.94 -36.29 17.96
#